data_b5a7160744b32319f8331176413f8e77
#
_entry.id   b5a7160744b32319f8331176413f8e77
#
_cell.length_a   1.000
_cell.length_b   1.000
_cell.length_c   1.000
_cell.angle_alpha   90.00
_cell.angle_beta   90.00
_cell.angle_gamma   90.00
#
_symmetry.space_group_name_H-M   'P 1'
#
loop_
_entity.id
_entity.type
_entity.pdbx_description
1 polymer ?
#
loop_
_entity_poly.entity_id
_entity_poly.type
_entity_poly.pdbx_seq_one_letter_code
_entity_poly.pdbx_strand_id
1 'polypeptide(L)'
;MSTTFKNIFKTLIFFGIGFAVLYWVFHNQQIAFEEQCMLEGTDLDNCSLWDKMLADLSSADFGWIAIVILCFMISNLSRALRWNMLLKPLGLDAKLHNTFGSIMIAYFANLTIPRSGEIIRSVMISRYEDVEIEKAMGTIVTDRIIDVLSLMIAIGLAFILSFGKMNTYFKENMDLNNTLEQILSFPALAIVPIIGLSTIYLTYRNWDKLLDTMLGEKIYKIVSGFSDGIKSIKDVENVTVFIFHSVIIWTMYYVMTYLCFFAFAPTSDLGLIAGLTVFVFGSLGIVFPSPGGMGSYHYLVGEALGFYNIGGADAFSFAMIVFISINLFCNIFFGLIFIILLPIIHKKNTLNIAGN
;
A
#
# COMPACT_ATOMS: atom_id res chain seq x y z
N MET A 1 21.55 -26.91 3.66
CA MET A 1 21.37 -25.63 2.97
C MET A 1 21.40 -24.52 4.01
N SER A 2 22.37 -23.61 3.95
CA SER A 2 22.52 -22.55 4.97
C SER A 2 21.27 -21.66 5.00
N THR A 3 20.94 -21.13 6.18
CA THR A 3 19.82 -20.18 6.38
C THR A 3 19.90 -18.99 5.41
N THR A 4 21.10 -18.51 5.14
CA THR A 4 21.40 -17.45 4.16
C THR A 4 20.96 -17.83 2.75
N PHE A 5 21.26 -19.03 2.28
CA PHE A 5 20.86 -19.49 0.94
C PHE A 5 19.34 -19.60 0.81
N LYS A 6 18.63 -20.08 1.84
CA LYS A 6 17.16 -20.14 1.85
C LYS A 6 16.54 -18.73 1.76
N ASN A 7 17.13 -17.75 2.44
CA ASN A 7 16.64 -16.38 2.43
C ASN A 7 16.88 -15.70 1.06
N ILE A 8 18.07 -15.86 0.48
CA ILE A 8 18.37 -15.38 -0.87
C ILE A 8 17.41 -16.00 -1.90
N PHE A 9 17.19 -17.30 -1.83
CA PHE A 9 16.29 -18.01 -2.75
C PHE A 9 14.84 -17.52 -2.64
N LYS A 10 14.32 -17.30 -1.40
CA LYS A 10 13.00 -16.71 -1.18
C LYS A 10 12.89 -15.31 -1.77
N THR A 11 13.92 -14.48 -1.58
CA THR A 11 13.97 -13.12 -2.12
C THR A 11 13.97 -13.15 -3.64
N LEU A 12 14.77 -14.02 -4.28
CA LEU A 12 14.79 -14.18 -5.73
C LEU A 12 13.45 -14.66 -6.30
N ILE A 13 12.79 -15.64 -5.65
CA ILE A 13 11.45 -16.09 -6.07
C ILE A 13 10.45 -14.92 -5.99
N PHE A 14 10.52 -14.15 -4.92
CA PHE A 14 9.59 -13.05 -4.70
C PHE A 14 9.75 -11.94 -5.76
N PHE A 15 10.99 -11.53 -6.06
CA PHE A 15 11.25 -10.61 -7.16
C PHE A 15 10.86 -11.23 -8.50
N GLY A 16 11.13 -12.53 -8.70
CA GLY A 16 10.74 -13.26 -9.91
C GLY A 16 9.22 -13.22 -10.14
N ILE A 17 8.41 -13.42 -9.10
CA ILE A 17 6.94 -13.31 -9.19
C ILE A 17 6.53 -11.88 -9.54
N GLY A 18 7.08 -10.88 -8.86
CA GLY A 18 6.76 -9.47 -9.13
C GLY A 18 7.09 -9.05 -10.56
N PHE A 19 8.28 -9.41 -11.03
CA PHE A 19 8.68 -9.15 -12.42
C PHE A 19 7.85 -9.95 -13.43
N ALA A 20 7.51 -11.21 -13.14
CA ALA A 20 6.68 -12.04 -14.03
C ALA A 20 5.27 -11.43 -14.17
N VAL A 21 4.66 -10.97 -13.08
CA VAL A 21 3.35 -10.29 -13.12
C VAL A 21 3.45 -8.97 -13.87
N LEU A 22 4.48 -8.16 -13.58
CA LEU A 22 4.69 -6.90 -14.31
C LEU A 22 4.90 -7.13 -15.81
N TYR A 23 5.73 -8.12 -16.17
CA TYR A 23 5.97 -8.49 -17.55
C TYR A 23 4.69 -8.99 -18.24
N TRP A 24 3.90 -9.81 -17.55
CA TRP A 24 2.61 -10.29 -18.07
C TRP A 24 1.64 -9.13 -18.32
N VAL A 25 1.50 -8.22 -17.37
CA VAL A 25 0.66 -7.03 -17.55
C VAL A 25 1.17 -6.16 -18.70
N PHE A 26 2.49 -5.89 -18.74
CA PHE A 26 3.10 -5.12 -19.83
C PHE A 26 2.87 -5.77 -21.19
N HIS A 27 3.08 -7.08 -21.31
CA HIS A 27 2.92 -7.82 -22.56
C HIS A 27 1.48 -7.78 -23.07
N ASN A 28 0.50 -7.98 -22.19
CA ASN A 28 -0.91 -7.90 -22.56
C ASN A 28 -1.30 -6.47 -23.00
N GLN A 29 -0.78 -5.45 -22.32
CA GLN A 29 -1.02 -4.07 -22.69
C GLN A 29 -0.30 -3.69 -24.00
N GLN A 30 0.88 -4.25 -24.29
CA GLN A 30 1.57 -4.08 -25.57
C GLN A 30 0.70 -4.62 -26.72
N ILE A 31 0.16 -5.86 -26.58
CA ILE A 31 -0.72 -6.45 -27.60
C ILE A 31 -1.95 -5.59 -27.85
N ALA A 32 -2.63 -5.16 -26.77
CA ALA A 32 -3.80 -4.31 -26.87
C ALA A 32 -3.47 -2.96 -27.53
N PHE A 33 -2.29 -2.39 -27.24
CA PHE A 33 -1.84 -1.15 -27.85
C PHE A 33 -1.51 -1.30 -29.33
N GLU A 34 -0.89 -2.42 -29.75
CA GLU A 34 -0.64 -2.76 -31.15
C GLU A 34 -1.96 -2.92 -31.93
N GLU A 35 -2.97 -3.58 -31.33
CA GLU A 35 -4.30 -3.69 -31.93
C GLU A 35 -4.97 -2.32 -32.14
N GLN A 36 -4.85 -1.43 -31.15
CA GLN A 36 -5.35 -0.07 -31.26
C GLN A 36 -4.64 0.71 -32.37
N CYS A 37 -3.30 0.64 -32.43
CA CYS A 37 -2.50 1.25 -33.50
C CYS A 37 -2.94 0.78 -34.89
N MET A 38 -3.20 -0.52 -35.05
CA MET A 38 -3.68 -1.09 -36.33
C MET A 38 -5.04 -0.50 -36.71
N LEU A 39 -5.96 -0.33 -35.77
CA LEU A 39 -7.26 0.27 -36.02
C LEU A 39 -7.15 1.76 -36.39
N GLU A 40 -6.16 2.49 -35.87
CA GLU A 40 -5.86 3.89 -36.17
C GLU A 40 -5.02 4.05 -37.45
N GLY A 41 -4.58 2.95 -38.08
CA GLY A 41 -3.75 2.98 -39.30
C GLY A 41 -2.31 3.43 -39.06
N THR A 42 -1.82 3.32 -37.83
CA THR A 42 -0.44 3.66 -37.45
C THR A 42 0.46 2.46 -37.75
N ASP A 43 1.69 2.73 -38.23
CA ASP A 43 2.69 1.69 -38.50
C ASP A 43 3.11 1.01 -37.19
N LEU A 44 3.11 -0.35 -37.19
CA LEU A 44 3.44 -1.15 -36.00
C LEU A 44 4.85 -0.88 -35.48
N ASP A 45 5.77 -0.48 -36.32
CA ASP A 45 7.14 -0.13 -35.92
C ASP A 45 7.16 1.09 -34.95
N ASN A 46 6.11 1.91 -34.97
CA ASN A 46 5.95 3.07 -34.07
C ASN A 46 5.02 2.80 -32.88
N CYS A 47 4.53 1.57 -32.70
CA CYS A 47 3.57 1.19 -31.67
C CYS A 47 4.25 0.47 -30.49
N SER A 48 5.26 1.09 -29.90
CA SER A 48 5.96 0.62 -28.71
C SER A 48 5.31 1.21 -27.45
N LEU A 49 4.71 0.35 -26.62
CA LEU A 49 4.19 0.75 -25.31
C LEU A 49 5.30 1.33 -24.42
N TRP A 50 6.54 0.82 -24.56
CA TRP A 50 7.69 1.33 -23.83
C TRP A 50 7.97 2.79 -24.16
N ASP A 51 8.01 3.11 -25.44
CA ASP A 51 8.30 4.48 -25.90
C ASP A 51 7.16 5.44 -25.54
N LYS A 52 5.90 4.96 -25.66
CA LYS A 52 4.75 5.72 -25.18
C LYS A 52 4.85 6.01 -23.69
N MET A 53 5.14 5.00 -22.87
CA MET A 53 5.27 5.15 -21.42
C MET A 53 6.39 6.13 -21.04
N LEU A 54 7.53 6.10 -21.72
CA LEU A 54 8.63 7.05 -21.50
C LEU A 54 8.24 8.47 -21.92
N ALA A 55 7.56 8.62 -23.04
CA ALA A 55 7.02 9.91 -23.48
C ALA A 55 6.02 10.46 -22.46
N ASP A 56 5.06 9.64 -22.00
CA ASP A 56 4.05 10.01 -21.02
C ASP A 56 4.69 10.40 -19.67
N LEU A 57 5.70 9.65 -19.22
CA LEU A 57 6.43 9.97 -17.99
C LEU A 57 7.22 11.30 -18.13
N SER A 58 7.81 11.56 -19.30
CA SER A 58 8.55 12.80 -19.56
C SER A 58 7.64 14.03 -19.71
N SER A 59 6.41 13.83 -20.17
CA SER A 59 5.41 14.88 -20.35
C SER A 59 4.54 15.11 -19.08
N ALA A 60 4.71 14.30 -18.06
CA ALA A 60 3.97 14.45 -16.81
C ALA A 60 4.23 15.82 -16.17
N ASP A 61 3.20 16.42 -15.59
CA ASP A 61 3.33 17.68 -14.88
C ASP A 61 4.00 17.45 -13.49
N PHE A 62 5.31 17.70 -13.43
CA PHE A 62 6.11 17.57 -12.23
C PHE A 62 5.71 18.55 -11.12
N GLY A 63 4.95 19.62 -11.42
CA GLY A 63 4.39 20.50 -10.40
C GLY A 63 3.41 19.77 -9.50
N TRP A 64 2.51 18.98 -10.09
CA TRP A 64 1.60 18.12 -9.34
C TRP A 64 2.33 17.01 -8.58
N ILE A 65 3.35 16.41 -9.19
CA ILE A 65 4.20 15.41 -8.50
C ILE A 65 4.91 16.00 -7.28
N ALA A 66 5.37 17.26 -7.34
CA ALA A 66 5.96 17.93 -6.17
C ALA A 66 4.93 18.10 -5.03
N ILE A 67 3.67 18.42 -5.35
CA ILE A 67 2.59 18.50 -4.35
C ILE A 67 2.30 17.10 -3.77
N VAL A 68 2.31 16.05 -4.58
CA VAL A 68 2.18 14.66 -4.13
C VAL A 68 3.29 14.30 -3.13
N ILE A 69 4.53 14.71 -3.37
CA ILE A 69 5.65 14.50 -2.44
C ILE A 69 5.40 15.23 -1.11
N LEU A 70 4.84 16.45 -1.12
CA LEU A 70 4.44 17.14 0.12
C LEU A 70 3.36 16.37 0.88
N CYS A 71 2.34 15.85 0.19
CA CYS A 71 1.31 15.01 0.80
C CYS A 71 1.91 13.73 1.40
N PHE A 72 2.89 13.11 0.73
CA PHE A 72 3.64 11.97 1.25
C PHE A 72 4.35 12.32 2.56
N MET A 73 5.01 13.48 2.63
CA MET A 73 5.68 13.95 3.85
C MET A 73 4.70 14.20 4.98
N ILE A 74 3.56 14.85 4.71
CA ILE A 74 2.50 15.11 5.71
C ILE A 74 1.93 13.79 6.25
N SER A 75 1.63 12.84 5.37
CA SER A 75 1.13 11.52 5.75
C SER A 75 2.10 10.80 6.69
N ASN A 76 3.39 10.78 6.33
CA ASN A 76 4.40 10.05 7.10
C ASN A 76 4.78 10.77 8.41
N LEU A 77 4.73 12.10 8.43
CA LEU A 77 4.87 12.87 9.67
C LEU A 77 3.71 12.54 10.63
N SER A 78 2.49 12.53 10.12
CA SER A 78 1.30 12.16 10.89
C SER A 78 1.40 10.71 11.40
N ARG A 79 1.93 9.78 10.58
CA ARG A 79 2.21 8.41 10.98
C ARG A 79 3.26 8.31 12.10
N ALA A 80 4.31 9.11 12.04
CA ALA A 80 5.32 9.14 13.08
C ALA A 80 4.75 9.67 14.41
N LEU A 81 3.93 10.73 14.36
CA LEU A 81 3.24 11.27 15.53
C LEU A 81 2.26 10.25 16.12
N ARG A 82 1.46 9.60 15.28
CA ARG A 82 0.55 8.52 15.71
C ARG A 82 1.31 7.36 16.36
N TRP A 83 2.46 6.98 15.81
CA TRP A 83 3.26 5.92 16.39
C TRP A 83 3.89 6.32 17.74
N ASN A 84 4.32 7.57 17.91
CA ASN A 84 4.77 8.08 19.21
C ASN A 84 3.69 7.96 20.28
N MET A 85 2.41 8.18 19.91
CA MET A 85 1.29 8.00 20.83
C MET A 85 1.11 6.53 21.28
N LEU A 86 1.50 5.55 20.45
CA LEU A 86 1.51 4.13 20.83
C LEU A 86 2.75 3.73 21.64
N LEU A 87 3.85 4.48 21.54
CA LEU A 87 5.08 4.24 22.32
C LEU A 87 4.99 4.82 23.73
N LYS A 88 4.26 5.93 23.92
CA LYS A 88 4.11 6.61 25.22
C LYS A 88 3.62 5.71 26.36
N PRO A 89 2.58 4.87 26.22
CA PRO A 89 2.11 3.98 27.28
C PRO A 89 3.18 2.96 27.75
N LEU A 90 4.22 2.73 26.93
CA LEU A 90 5.37 1.89 27.27
C LEU A 90 6.44 2.67 28.08
N GLY A 91 6.17 3.93 28.42
CA GLY A 91 7.12 4.82 29.11
C GLY A 91 8.17 5.45 28.18
N LEU A 92 7.92 5.47 26.86
CA LEU A 92 8.87 5.95 25.86
C LEU A 92 8.42 7.29 25.27
N ASP A 93 9.23 8.31 25.44
CA ASP A 93 9.07 9.61 24.78
C ASP A 93 10.03 9.70 23.59
N ALA A 94 9.71 8.91 22.55
CA ALA A 94 10.57 8.78 21.38
C ALA A 94 10.64 10.07 20.57
N LYS A 95 11.87 10.44 20.17
CA LYS A 95 12.09 11.66 19.37
C LYS A 95 11.50 11.50 17.97
N LEU A 96 10.76 12.52 17.52
CA LEU A 96 10.05 12.48 16.24
C LEU A 96 10.94 12.16 15.04
N HIS A 97 12.18 12.66 15.00
CA HIS A 97 13.10 12.34 13.91
C HIS A 97 13.54 10.86 13.90
N ASN A 98 13.55 10.17 15.06
CA ASN A 98 13.87 8.77 15.15
C ASN A 98 12.71 7.91 14.69
N THR A 99 11.49 8.20 15.10
CA THR A 99 10.29 7.49 14.63
C THR A 99 10.03 7.73 13.15
N PHE A 100 10.14 8.97 12.68
CA PHE A 100 9.99 9.32 11.27
C PHE A 100 11.06 8.64 10.40
N GLY A 101 12.33 8.76 10.79
CA GLY A 101 13.43 8.12 10.07
C GLY A 101 13.34 6.60 10.04
N SER A 102 12.90 5.97 11.14
CA SER A 102 12.67 4.52 11.19
C SER A 102 11.58 4.09 10.20
N ILE A 103 10.53 4.89 10.01
CA ILE A 103 9.47 4.64 9.02
C ILE A 103 10.03 4.75 7.60
N MET A 104 10.81 5.80 7.30
CA MET A 104 11.41 5.99 5.97
C MET A 104 12.36 4.86 5.59
N ILE A 105 13.22 4.44 6.51
CA ILE A 105 14.13 3.31 6.31
C ILE A 105 13.34 2.01 6.12
N ALA A 106 12.26 1.82 6.86
CA ALA A 106 11.40 0.65 6.74
C ALA A 106 10.73 0.56 5.36
N TYR A 107 10.28 1.68 4.81
CA TYR A 107 9.69 1.71 3.47
C TYR A 107 10.72 1.40 2.39
N PHE A 108 11.92 1.95 2.49
CA PHE A 108 13.03 1.59 1.61
C PHE A 108 13.35 0.09 1.68
N ALA A 109 13.39 -0.47 2.89
CA ALA A 109 13.66 -1.89 3.08
C ALA A 109 12.57 -2.80 2.48
N ASN A 110 11.31 -2.39 2.51
CA ASN A 110 10.20 -3.12 1.90
C ASN A 110 10.29 -3.22 0.37
N LEU A 111 11.04 -2.32 -0.29
CA LEU A 111 11.32 -2.43 -1.72
C LEU A 111 12.30 -3.56 -2.03
N THR A 112 13.22 -3.85 -1.10
CA THR A 112 14.27 -4.86 -1.30
C THR A 112 13.89 -6.23 -0.72
N ILE A 113 13.32 -6.25 0.48
CA ILE A 113 12.89 -7.48 1.16
C ILE A 113 11.45 -7.28 1.63
N PRO A 114 10.50 -8.05 1.08
CA PRO A 114 9.10 -7.92 1.41
C PRO A 114 8.83 -8.08 2.90
N ARG A 115 7.98 -7.22 3.44
CA ARG A 115 7.57 -7.24 4.85
C ARG A 115 8.72 -7.16 5.87
N SER A 116 9.93 -6.79 5.43
CA SER A 116 11.06 -6.57 6.34
C SER A 116 10.95 -5.23 7.09
N GLY A 117 10.16 -4.31 6.56
CA GLY A 117 10.05 -2.96 7.09
C GLY A 117 9.57 -2.91 8.53
N GLU A 118 8.63 -3.78 8.96
CA GLU A 118 8.18 -3.82 10.35
C GLU A 118 9.32 -4.22 11.30
N ILE A 119 10.10 -5.21 10.91
CA ILE A 119 11.27 -5.66 11.70
C ILE A 119 12.33 -4.56 11.74
N ILE A 120 12.65 -3.96 10.60
CA ILE A 120 13.65 -2.89 10.52
C ILE A 120 13.19 -1.68 11.32
N ARG A 121 11.92 -1.29 11.24
CA ARG A 121 11.33 -0.21 12.02
C ARG A 121 11.49 -0.44 13.54
N SER A 122 11.22 -1.67 14.03
CA SER A 122 11.40 -2.02 15.44
C SER A 122 12.87 -2.02 15.86
N VAL A 123 13.77 -2.54 15.03
CA VAL A 123 15.22 -2.56 15.29
C VAL A 123 15.79 -1.13 15.32
N MET A 124 15.36 -0.27 14.37
CA MET A 124 15.85 1.12 14.32
C MET A 124 15.41 1.92 15.55
N ILE A 125 14.15 1.82 15.97
CA ILE A 125 13.68 2.54 17.15
C ILE A 125 14.33 1.98 18.42
N SER A 126 14.50 0.67 18.54
CA SER A 126 15.22 0.03 19.62
C SER A 126 16.66 0.56 19.75
N ARG A 127 17.33 0.74 18.61
CA ARG A 127 18.71 1.23 18.56
C ARG A 127 18.85 2.69 19.01
N TYR A 128 17.87 3.54 18.72
CA TYR A 128 17.98 4.99 18.92
C TYR A 128 17.24 5.51 20.17
N GLU A 129 16.29 4.73 20.69
CA GLU A 129 15.46 5.13 21.85
C GLU A 129 15.51 4.11 22.99
N ASP A 130 16.45 3.14 22.93
CA ASP A 130 16.70 2.14 23.97
C ASP A 130 15.45 1.37 24.42
N VAL A 131 14.59 1.00 23.45
CA VAL A 131 13.38 0.21 23.68
C VAL A 131 13.59 -1.25 23.28
N GLU A 132 12.96 -2.17 24.01
CA GLU A 132 12.96 -3.59 23.63
C GLU A 132 12.28 -3.79 22.28
N ILE A 133 12.90 -4.57 21.38
CA ILE A 133 12.40 -4.81 20.02
C ILE A 133 10.99 -5.39 20.05
N GLU A 134 10.70 -6.30 21.00
CA GLU A 134 9.40 -6.95 21.16
C GLU A 134 8.29 -5.95 21.49
N LYS A 135 8.58 -4.99 22.38
CA LYS A 135 7.64 -3.91 22.76
C LYS A 135 7.38 -2.98 21.56
N ALA A 136 8.44 -2.58 20.85
CA ALA A 136 8.33 -1.78 19.65
C ALA A 136 7.51 -2.51 18.56
N MET A 137 7.75 -3.81 18.37
CA MET A 137 7.01 -4.64 17.43
C MET A 137 5.51 -4.71 17.78
N GLY A 138 5.17 -4.83 19.06
CA GLY A 138 3.77 -4.81 19.53
C GLY A 138 3.04 -3.53 19.10
N THR A 139 3.68 -2.36 19.25
CA THR A 139 3.08 -1.09 18.82
C THR A 139 2.93 -0.99 17.30
N ILE A 140 3.87 -1.57 16.54
CA ILE A 140 3.79 -1.61 15.07
C ILE A 140 2.62 -2.50 14.63
N VAL A 141 2.39 -3.63 15.29
CA VAL A 141 1.23 -4.50 15.02
C VAL A 141 -0.08 -3.73 15.27
N THR A 142 -0.19 -3.00 16.39
CA THR A 142 -1.34 -2.14 16.67
C THR A 142 -1.53 -1.08 15.57
N ASP A 143 -0.46 -0.40 15.17
CA ASP A 143 -0.47 0.58 14.08
C ASP A 143 -1.03 -0.02 12.76
N ARG A 144 -0.63 -1.27 12.44
CA ARG A 144 -1.12 -2.01 11.26
C ARG A 144 -2.60 -2.41 11.35
N ILE A 145 -3.06 -2.79 12.54
CA ILE A 145 -4.48 -3.11 12.76
C ILE A 145 -5.35 -1.90 12.41
N ILE A 146 -4.96 -0.71 12.86
CA ILE A 146 -5.68 0.53 12.54
C ILE A 146 -5.63 0.84 11.03
N ASP A 147 -4.49 0.58 10.40
CA ASP A 147 -4.38 0.75 8.95
C ASP A 147 -5.32 -0.20 8.20
N VAL A 148 -5.43 -1.48 8.61
CA VAL A 148 -6.37 -2.44 8.00
C VAL A 148 -7.82 -1.98 8.18
N LEU A 149 -8.21 -1.51 9.37
CA LEU A 149 -9.55 -0.96 9.61
C LEU A 149 -9.84 0.25 8.73
N SER A 150 -8.87 1.15 8.58
CA SER A 150 -9.00 2.33 7.72
C SER A 150 -9.15 1.93 6.24
N LEU A 151 -8.38 0.93 5.79
CA LEU A 151 -8.51 0.38 4.43
C LEU A 151 -9.89 -0.22 4.20
N MET A 152 -10.42 -0.99 5.15
CA MET A 152 -11.78 -1.56 5.05
C MET A 152 -12.84 -0.48 4.92
N ILE A 153 -12.72 0.62 5.66
CA ILE A 153 -13.62 1.79 5.53
C ILE A 153 -13.50 2.40 4.13
N ALA A 154 -12.27 2.60 3.63
CA ALA A 154 -12.04 3.14 2.30
C ALA A 154 -12.62 2.23 1.19
N ILE A 155 -12.45 0.91 1.31
CA ILE A 155 -13.05 -0.10 0.40
C ILE A 155 -14.57 0.03 0.40
N GLY A 156 -15.19 0.07 1.59
CA GLY A 156 -16.64 0.22 1.72
C GLY A 156 -17.17 1.50 1.07
N LEU A 157 -16.49 2.63 1.29
CA LEU A 157 -16.84 3.91 0.67
C LEU A 157 -16.67 3.89 -0.85
N ALA A 158 -15.55 3.38 -1.36
CA ALA A 158 -15.32 3.25 -2.80
C ALA A 158 -16.37 2.37 -3.46
N PHE A 159 -16.71 1.25 -2.83
CA PHE A 159 -17.73 0.35 -3.31
C PHE A 159 -19.10 1.02 -3.40
N ILE A 160 -19.55 1.69 -2.32
CA ILE A 160 -20.86 2.36 -2.30
C ILE A 160 -20.92 3.47 -3.35
N LEU A 161 -19.88 4.29 -3.46
CA LEU A 161 -19.86 5.46 -4.34
C LEU A 161 -19.63 5.10 -5.81
N SER A 162 -18.92 4.02 -6.11
CA SER A 162 -18.59 3.60 -7.48
C SER A 162 -19.44 2.45 -8.00
N PHE A 163 -20.43 2.00 -7.22
CA PHE A 163 -21.27 0.84 -7.52
C PHE A 163 -21.83 0.86 -8.95
N GLY A 164 -22.42 1.98 -9.37
CA GLY A 164 -23.00 2.13 -10.71
C GLY A 164 -21.97 1.92 -11.82
N LYS A 165 -20.80 2.54 -11.73
CA LYS A 165 -19.73 2.44 -12.73
C LYS A 165 -19.17 1.01 -12.81
N MET A 166 -18.90 0.40 -11.67
CA MET A 166 -18.42 -0.98 -11.59
C MET A 166 -19.42 -1.97 -12.19
N ASN A 167 -20.72 -1.82 -11.86
CA ASN A 167 -21.77 -2.70 -12.39
C ASN A 167 -21.91 -2.57 -13.92
N THR A 168 -21.81 -1.34 -14.47
CA THR A 168 -21.84 -1.12 -15.92
C THR A 168 -20.65 -1.79 -16.59
N TYR A 169 -19.44 -1.54 -16.09
CA TYR A 169 -18.20 -2.12 -16.63
C TYR A 169 -18.23 -3.65 -16.67
N PHE A 170 -18.68 -4.28 -15.57
CA PHE A 170 -18.77 -5.74 -15.52
C PHE A 170 -19.83 -6.29 -16.50
N LYS A 171 -20.94 -5.60 -16.69
CA LYS A 171 -21.96 -6.02 -17.67
C LYS A 171 -21.47 -5.92 -19.11
N GLU A 172 -20.62 -4.95 -19.43
CA GLU A 172 -20.11 -4.70 -20.76
C GLU A 172 -18.90 -5.58 -21.11
N ASN A 173 -18.06 -5.89 -20.13
CA ASN A 173 -16.78 -6.57 -20.36
C ASN A 173 -16.75 -8.04 -19.92
N MET A 174 -17.79 -8.52 -19.22
CA MET A 174 -17.90 -9.91 -18.79
C MET A 174 -19.09 -10.60 -19.48
N ASP A 175 -18.81 -11.65 -20.23
CA ASP A 175 -19.85 -12.51 -20.81
C ASP A 175 -20.46 -13.38 -19.69
N LEU A 176 -21.54 -12.88 -19.08
CA LEU A 176 -22.19 -13.43 -17.89
C LEU A 176 -22.80 -14.84 -18.09
N ASN A 177 -22.60 -15.46 -19.26
CA ASN A 177 -23.12 -16.80 -19.58
C ASN A 177 -22.29 -17.94 -19.00
N ASN A 178 -21.10 -17.69 -18.48
CA ASN A 178 -20.26 -18.72 -17.85
C ASN A 178 -20.39 -18.72 -16.33
N THR A 179 -20.75 -19.87 -15.76
CA THR A 179 -21.05 -20.07 -14.32
C THR A 179 -19.89 -19.66 -13.39
N LEU A 180 -18.64 -19.75 -13.85
CA LEU A 180 -17.45 -19.29 -13.12
C LEU A 180 -17.33 -17.77 -13.11
N GLU A 181 -17.73 -17.10 -14.18
CA GLU A 181 -17.79 -15.65 -14.29
C GLU A 181 -18.94 -15.06 -13.46
N GLN A 182 -20.04 -15.79 -13.33
CA GLN A 182 -21.14 -15.45 -12.41
C GLN A 182 -20.72 -15.52 -10.95
N ILE A 183 -19.80 -16.40 -10.57
CA ILE A 183 -19.26 -16.51 -9.19
C ILE A 183 -18.24 -15.39 -8.92
N LEU A 184 -17.48 -14.97 -9.93
CA LEU A 184 -16.54 -13.84 -9.86
C LEU A 184 -17.20 -12.49 -10.17
N SER A 185 -18.46 -12.50 -10.62
CA SER A 185 -19.24 -11.30 -10.85
C SER A 185 -19.53 -10.55 -9.55
N PHE A 186 -19.90 -9.30 -9.68
CA PHE A 186 -20.12 -8.30 -8.65
C PHE A 186 -20.82 -8.75 -7.33
N PRO A 187 -21.79 -9.69 -7.31
CA PRO A 187 -22.27 -10.26 -6.06
C PRO A 187 -21.18 -10.95 -5.24
N ALA A 188 -20.14 -11.51 -5.86
CA ALA A 188 -19.06 -12.18 -5.13
C ALA A 188 -18.14 -11.19 -4.40
N LEU A 189 -17.92 -9.99 -4.95
CA LEU A 189 -17.20 -8.92 -4.26
C LEU A 189 -18.00 -8.33 -3.09
N ALA A 190 -19.33 -8.34 -3.16
CA ALA A 190 -20.21 -8.03 -2.03
C ALA A 190 -20.30 -9.22 -1.05
N ILE A 191 -20.21 -10.46 -1.55
CA ILE A 191 -20.24 -11.68 -0.77
C ILE A 191 -18.92 -11.85 0.03
N VAL A 192 -17.77 -11.39 -0.46
CA VAL A 192 -16.49 -11.47 0.28
C VAL A 192 -16.56 -10.77 1.65
N PRO A 193 -17.04 -9.53 1.80
CA PRO A 193 -17.30 -8.94 3.11
C PRO A 193 -18.40 -9.68 3.91
N ILE A 194 -19.43 -10.16 3.25
CA ILE A 194 -20.52 -10.91 3.90
C ILE A 194 -20.02 -12.28 4.35
N ILE A 195 -19.24 -12.99 3.53
CA ILE A 195 -18.57 -14.23 3.94
C ILE A 195 -17.57 -13.93 5.04
N GLY A 196 -16.79 -12.85 4.95
CA GLY A 196 -15.87 -12.42 5.99
C GLY A 196 -16.57 -12.17 7.31
N LEU A 197 -17.64 -11.37 7.32
CA LEU A 197 -18.46 -11.11 8.50
C LEU A 197 -19.20 -12.36 9.01
N SER A 198 -19.72 -13.18 8.10
CA SER A 198 -20.37 -14.44 8.45
C SER A 198 -19.36 -15.45 9.02
N THR A 199 -18.16 -15.51 8.45
CA THR A 199 -17.08 -16.35 8.98
C THR A 199 -16.63 -15.86 10.35
N ILE A 200 -16.49 -14.56 10.56
CA ILE A 200 -16.21 -13.95 11.87
C ILE A 200 -17.33 -14.29 12.86
N TYR A 201 -18.60 -14.15 12.46
CA TYR A 201 -19.75 -14.47 13.30
C TYR A 201 -19.85 -15.97 13.64
N LEU A 202 -19.66 -16.84 12.65
CA LEU A 202 -19.67 -18.30 12.84
C LEU A 202 -18.48 -18.78 13.67
N THR A 203 -17.31 -18.17 13.49
CA THR A 203 -16.11 -18.40 14.30
C THR A 203 -16.37 -17.97 15.75
N TYR A 204 -16.95 -16.79 15.96
CA TYR A 204 -17.35 -16.31 17.29
C TYR A 204 -18.37 -17.23 17.95
N ARG A 205 -19.38 -17.69 17.22
CA ARG A 205 -20.44 -18.57 17.74
C ARG A 205 -19.95 -20.00 18.07
N ASN A 206 -18.96 -20.51 17.34
CA ASN A 206 -18.41 -21.86 17.52
C ASN A 206 -16.99 -21.83 18.12
N TRP A 207 -16.65 -20.76 18.82
CA TRP A 207 -15.32 -20.46 19.30
C TRP A 207 -14.67 -21.59 20.09
N ASP A 208 -15.39 -22.16 21.04
CA ASP A 208 -14.90 -23.23 21.93
C ASP A 208 -14.55 -24.52 21.17
N LYS A 209 -15.31 -24.84 20.10
CA LYS A 209 -15.05 -26.04 19.26
C LYS A 209 -13.91 -25.84 18.29
N LEU A 210 -13.64 -24.60 17.89
CA LEU A 210 -12.52 -24.28 16.99
C LEU A 210 -11.18 -24.30 17.73
N LEU A 211 -11.16 -23.91 18.99
CA LEU A 211 -9.94 -23.85 19.81
C LEU A 211 -9.27 -25.22 19.97
N ASP A 212 -10.04 -26.31 19.90
CA ASP A 212 -9.51 -27.69 20.00
C ASP A 212 -8.77 -28.15 18.72
N THR A 213 -8.69 -27.30 17.69
CA THR A 213 -8.01 -27.63 16.44
C THR A 213 -6.74 -26.80 16.25
N MET A 214 -5.70 -27.36 15.60
CA MET A 214 -4.45 -26.66 15.25
C MET A 214 -4.70 -25.38 14.39
N LEU A 215 -5.74 -25.38 13.58
CA LEU A 215 -6.20 -24.22 12.82
C LEU A 215 -6.86 -23.17 13.73
N GLY A 216 -7.64 -23.62 14.68
CA GLY A 216 -8.30 -22.75 15.67
C GLY A 216 -7.32 -22.02 16.57
N GLU A 217 -6.25 -22.68 17.01
CA GLU A 217 -5.19 -22.03 17.80
C GLU A 217 -4.50 -20.91 17.02
N LYS A 218 -4.25 -21.10 15.71
CA LYS A 218 -3.69 -20.05 14.84
C LYS A 218 -4.65 -18.89 14.63
N ILE A 219 -5.92 -19.19 14.39
CA ILE A 219 -6.99 -18.18 14.24
C ILE A 219 -7.18 -17.42 15.55
N TYR A 220 -7.16 -18.12 16.69
CA TYR A 220 -7.24 -17.50 18.00
C TYR A 220 -6.11 -16.49 18.24
N LYS A 221 -4.86 -16.88 17.96
CA LYS A 221 -3.71 -15.97 18.11
C LYS A 221 -3.84 -14.72 17.22
N ILE A 222 -4.39 -14.86 16.02
CA ILE A 222 -4.62 -13.72 15.13
C ILE A 222 -5.76 -12.83 15.68
N VAL A 223 -6.89 -13.42 16.06
CA VAL A 223 -8.07 -12.69 16.55
C VAL A 223 -7.82 -12.06 17.92
N SER A 224 -7.14 -12.77 18.83
CA SER A 224 -6.76 -12.22 20.14
C SER A 224 -5.75 -11.09 19.98
N GLY A 225 -4.72 -11.26 19.14
CA GLY A 225 -3.76 -10.20 18.84
C GLY A 225 -4.43 -8.97 18.22
N PHE A 226 -5.41 -9.16 17.32
CA PHE A 226 -6.22 -8.09 16.78
C PHE A 226 -7.09 -7.39 17.85
N SER A 227 -7.75 -8.16 18.70
CA SER A 227 -8.55 -7.65 19.83
C SER A 227 -7.67 -6.87 20.82
N ASP A 228 -6.50 -7.40 21.15
CA ASP A 228 -5.58 -6.76 22.08
C ASP A 228 -4.95 -5.47 21.48
N GLY A 229 -4.68 -5.46 20.17
CA GLY A 229 -4.30 -4.26 19.45
C GLY A 229 -5.38 -3.17 19.51
N ILE A 230 -6.66 -3.52 19.32
CA ILE A 230 -7.76 -2.55 19.46
C ILE A 230 -7.88 -2.07 20.92
N LYS A 231 -7.72 -2.97 21.90
CA LYS A 231 -7.78 -2.59 23.32
C LYS A 231 -6.66 -1.64 23.71
N SER A 232 -5.45 -1.81 23.15
CA SER A 232 -4.31 -0.94 23.44
C SER A 232 -4.52 0.52 23.00
N ILE A 233 -5.47 0.79 22.10
CA ILE A 233 -5.87 2.16 21.75
C ILE A 233 -6.44 2.92 22.95
N LYS A 234 -7.07 2.20 23.90
CA LYS A 234 -7.60 2.80 25.11
C LYS A 234 -6.50 3.33 26.05
N ASP A 235 -5.29 2.82 25.92
CA ASP A 235 -4.13 3.23 26.71
C ASP A 235 -3.46 4.47 26.13
N VAL A 236 -3.88 4.92 24.94
CA VAL A 236 -3.41 6.16 24.32
C VAL A 236 -4.00 7.37 25.07
N GLU A 237 -3.15 8.31 25.48
CA GLU A 237 -3.55 9.50 26.25
C GLU A 237 -4.70 10.30 25.61
N ASN A 238 -4.70 10.42 24.27
CA ASN A 238 -5.72 11.16 23.53
C ASN A 238 -6.17 10.43 22.28
N VAL A 239 -7.21 9.61 22.43
CA VAL A 239 -7.80 8.81 21.35
C VAL A 239 -8.29 9.69 20.18
N THR A 240 -8.81 10.88 20.46
CA THR A 240 -9.30 11.80 19.41
C THR A 240 -8.15 12.25 18.49
N VAL A 241 -7.01 12.64 19.07
CA VAL A 241 -5.81 13.02 18.30
C VAL A 241 -5.26 11.81 17.52
N PHE A 242 -5.30 10.63 18.12
CA PHE A 242 -4.90 9.38 17.45
C PHE A 242 -5.74 9.09 16.21
N ILE A 243 -7.07 9.20 16.33
CA ILE A 243 -8.01 9.04 15.19
C ILE A 243 -7.77 10.13 14.16
N PHE A 244 -7.56 11.37 14.58
CA PHE A 244 -7.26 12.49 13.67
C PHE A 244 -6.02 12.23 12.81
N HIS A 245 -4.92 11.73 13.41
CA HIS A 245 -3.75 11.31 12.64
C HIS A 245 -4.05 10.18 11.67
N SER A 246 -4.89 9.22 12.08
CA SER A 246 -5.30 8.12 11.19
C SER A 246 -6.09 8.65 9.98
N VAL A 247 -7.01 9.59 10.20
CA VAL A 247 -7.76 10.23 9.11
C VAL A 247 -6.82 11.02 8.19
N ILE A 248 -5.88 11.80 8.73
CA ILE A 248 -4.89 12.52 7.91
C ILE A 248 -4.08 11.55 7.04
N ILE A 249 -3.55 10.47 7.61
CA ILE A 249 -2.73 9.48 6.88
C ILE A 249 -3.50 8.97 5.66
N TRP A 250 -4.71 8.48 5.86
CA TRP A 250 -5.52 7.87 4.81
C TRP A 250 -6.07 8.88 3.81
N THR A 251 -6.43 10.09 4.28
CA THR A 251 -6.81 11.20 3.40
C THR A 251 -5.64 11.61 2.51
N MET A 252 -4.43 11.72 3.06
CA MET A 252 -3.26 12.07 2.25
C MET A 252 -2.91 10.98 1.23
N TYR A 253 -3.07 9.70 1.57
CA TYR A 253 -2.89 8.61 0.60
C TYR A 253 -3.88 8.70 -0.56
N TYR A 254 -5.15 8.96 -0.26
CA TYR A 254 -6.16 9.20 -1.28
C TYR A 254 -5.83 10.45 -2.11
N VAL A 255 -5.50 11.57 -1.46
CA VAL A 255 -5.17 12.84 -2.13
C VAL A 255 -3.95 12.67 -3.04
N MET A 256 -2.91 11.94 -2.64
CA MET A 256 -1.76 11.65 -3.50
C MET A 256 -2.18 10.99 -4.81
N THR A 257 -3.02 9.94 -4.75
CA THR A 257 -3.52 9.26 -5.96
C THR A 257 -4.38 10.21 -6.81
N TYR A 258 -5.26 10.98 -6.19
CA TYR A 258 -6.13 11.93 -6.88
C TYR A 258 -5.33 13.06 -7.56
N LEU A 259 -4.33 13.61 -6.90
CA LEU A 259 -3.48 14.66 -7.48
C LEU A 259 -2.64 14.16 -8.66
N CYS A 260 -2.29 12.88 -8.68
CA CYS A 260 -1.60 12.29 -9.83
C CYS A 260 -2.48 12.30 -11.10
N PHE A 261 -3.80 12.38 -10.99
CA PHE A 261 -4.66 12.55 -12.17
C PHE A 261 -4.32 13.83 -12.95
N PHE A 262 -4.03 14.91 -12.26
CA PHE A 262 -3.68 16.19 -12.87
C PHE A 262 -2.25 16.22 -13.42
N ALA A 263 -1.42 15.27 -13.03
CA ALA A 263 -0.06 15.12 -13.58
C ALA A 263 -0.05 14.44 -14.95
N PHE A 264 -1.14 13.80 -15.36
CA PHE A 264 -1.22 13.03 -16.60
C PHE A 264 -2.50 13.37 -17.37
N ALA A 265 -2.36 13.93 -18.56
CA ALA A 265 -3.46 14.49 -19.35
C ALA A 265 -4.67 13.55 -19.56
N PRO A 266 -4.49 12.25 -19.91
CA PRO A 266 -5.63 11.34 -20.10
C PRO A 266 -6.50 11.13 -18.86
N THR A 267 -5.98 11.38 -17.66
CA THR A 267 -6.73 11.19 -16.39
C THR A 267 -7.17 12.51 -15.76
N SER A 268 -6.79 13.66 -16.31
CA SER A 268 -6.99 14.99 -15.70
C SER A 268 -8.46 15.36 -15.44
N ASP A 269 -9.39 14.81 -16.21
CA ASP A 269 -10.82 15.07 -16.07
C ASP A 269 -11.52 14.13 -15.07
N LEU A 270 -10.79 13.17 -14.48
CA LEU A 270 -11.36 12.24 -13.54
C LEU A 270 -11.66 12.89 -12.19
N GLY A 271 -12.88 12.63 -11.68
CA GLY A 271 -13.36 13.22 -10.43
C GLY A 271 -12.92 12.47 -9.17
N LEU A 272 -13.32 13.01 -8.02
CA LEU A 272 -12.97 12.50 -6.68
C LEU A 272 -13.32 11.03 -6.48
N ILE A 273 -14.46 10.56 -7.00
CA ILE A 273 -14.92 9.17 -6.86
C ILE A 273 -13.97 8.21 -7.62
N ALA A 274 -13.54 8.61 -8.83
CA ALA A 274 -12.54 7.86 -9.58
C ALA A 274 -11.23 7.76 -8.81
N GLY A 275 -10.77 8.88 -8.22
CA GLY A 275 -9.58 8.89 -7.36
C GLY A 275 -9.68 7.93 -6.19
N LEU A 276 -10.84 7.86 -5.52
CA LEU A 276 -11.07 6.93 -4.42
C LEU A 276 -11.04 5.47 -4.89
N THR A 277 -11.65 5.17 -6.03
CA THR A 277 -11.64 3.84 -6.62
C THR A 277 -10.21 3.38 -6.95
N VAL A 278 -9.48 4.21 -7.70
CA VAL A 278 -8.09 3.94 -8.09
C VAL A 278 -7.18 3.79 -6.86
N PHE A 279 -7.35 4.64 -5.85
CA PHE A 279 -6.63 4.56 -4.58
C PHE A 279 -6.86 3.22 -3.86
N VAL A 280 -8.12 2.79 -3.76
CA VAL A 280 -8.48 1.52 -3.08
C VAL A 280 -7.93 0.32 -3.85
N PHE A 281 -8.11 0.26 -5.17
CA PHE A 281 -7.59 -0.83 -6.00
C PHE A 281 -6.05 -0.87 -5.98
N GLY A 282 -5.40 0.28 -6.07
CA GLY A 282 -3.94 0.39 -5.93
C GLY A 282 -3.46 -0.08 -4.56
N SER A 283 -4.16 0.28 -3.48
CA SER A 283 -3.84 -0.19 -2.12
C SER A 283 -3.96 -1.70 -1.99
N LEU A 284 -4.99 -2.31 -2.58
CA LEU A 284 -5.14 -3.77 -2.65
C LEU A 284 -3.99 -4.41 -3.44
N GLY A 285 -3.55 -3.77 -4.54
CA GLY A 285 -2.40 -4.22 -5.34
C GLY A 285 -1.10 -4.25 -4.54
N ILE A 286 -0.88 -3.28 -3.66
CA ILE A 286 0.30 -3.23 -2.79
C ILE A 286 0.26 -4.30 -1.69
N VAL A 287 -0.93 -4.71 -1.22
CA VAL A 287 -1.08 -5.79 -0.23
C VAL A 287 -0.65 -7.15 -0.79
N PHE A 288 -0.74 -7.33 -2.11
CA PHE A 288 -0.30 -8.57 -2.76
C PHE A 288 1.21 -8.80 -2.54
N PRO A 289 1.65 -10.06 -2.31
CA PRO A 289 3.03 -10.39 -1.98
C PRO A 289 3.97 -10.28 -3.20
N SER A 290 4.25 -9.06 -3.63
CA SER A 290 5.24 -8.71 -4.65
C SER A 290 6.07 -7.50 -4.18
N PRO A 291 7.31 -7.30 -4.68
CA PRO A 291 8.17 -6.19 -4.26
C PRO A 291 7.48 -4.83 -4.44
N GLY A 292 7.13 -4.15 -3.33
CA GLY A 292 6.40 -2.88 -3.37
C GLY A 292 5.05 -2.93 -4.09
N GLY A 293 4.46 -4.12 -4.33
CA GLY A 293 3.24 -4.27 -5.13
C GLY A 293 3.48 -4.29 -6.64
N MET A 294 4.73 -4.47 -7.10
CA MET A 294 5.08 -4.47 -8.52
C MET A 294 4.23 -5.50 -9.31
N GLY A 295 3.67 -5.07 -10.42
CA GLY A 295 2.78 -5.87 -11.25
C GLY A 295 1.32 -5.84 -10.77
N SER A 296 1.04 -6.33 -9.57
CA SER A 296 -0.31 -6.35 -9.00
C SER A 296 -0.92 -4.95 -8.84
N TYR A 297 -0.11 -3.95 -8.45
CA TYR A 297 -0.51 -2.56 -8.40
C TYR A 297 -0.94 -2.06 -9.78
N HIS A 298 -0.08 -2.30 -10.81
CA HIS A 298 -0.34 -1.84 -12.17
C HIS A 298 -1.60 -2.46 -12.76
N TYR A 299 -1.79 -3.76 -12.53
CA TYR A 299 -2.98 -4.48 -12.97
C TYR A 299 -4.25 -3.90 -12.33
N LEU A 300 -4.29 -3.81 -10.99
CA LEU A 300 -5.49 -3.36 -10.29
C LEU A 300 -5.80 -1.87 -10.52
N VAL A 301 -4.79 -1.02 -10.66
CA VAL A 301 -4.99 0.37 -11.04
C VAL A 301 -5.53 0.47 -12.47
N GLY A 302 -5.03 -0.35 -13.39
CA GLY A 302 -5.54 -0.42 -14.77
C GLY A 302 -7.02 -0.79 -14.81
N GLU A 303 -7.41 -1.86 -14.10
CA GLU A 303 -8.82 -2.28 -13.98
C GLU A 303 -9.71 -1.17 -13.40
N ALA A 304 -9.23 -0.49 -12.35
CA ALA A 304 -9.98 0.60 -11.72
C ALA A 304 -10.19 1.80 -12.67
N LEU A 305 -9.19 2.12 -13.49
CA LEU A 305 -9.29 3.16 -14.50
C LEU A 305 -10.24 2.75 -15.65
N GLY A 306 -10.27 1.45 -15.97
CA GLY A 306 -11.21 0.90 -16.95
C GLY A 306 -12.67 1.19 -16.62
N PHE A 307 -13.06 1.25 -15.32
CA PHE A 307 -14.42 1.64 -14.90
C PHE A 307 -14.80 3.08 -15.32
N TYR A 308 -13.80 3.88 -15.68
CA TYR A 308 -13.94 5.27 -16.10
C TYR A 308 -13.54 5.48 -17.56
N ASN A 309 -13.48 4.40 -18.35
CA ASN A 309 -13.13 4.38 -19.77
C ASN A 309 -11.69 4.85 -20.06
N ILE A 310 -10.80 4.77 -19.09
CA ILE A 310 -9.36 4.91 -19.29
C ILE A 310 -8.77 3.51 -19.28
N GLY A 311 -8.38 3.02 -20.41
CA GLY A 311 -7.87 1.66 -20.55
C GLY A 311 -6.53 1.60 -21.27
N GLY A 312 -6.06 0.37 -21.49
CA GLY A 312 -4.88 0.09 -22.29
C GLY A 312 -3.62 0.82 -21.83
N ALA A 313 -2.91 1.39 -22.78
CA ALA A 313 -1.63 2.05 -22.59
C ALA A 313 -1.70 3.24 -21.61
N ASP A 314 -2.78 4.05 -21.65
CA ASP A 314 -2.93 5.22 -20.78
C ASP A 314 -3.09 4.81 -19.31
N ALA A 315 -3.88 3.78 -19.04
CA ALA A 315 -4.04 3.25 -17.68
C ALA A 315 -2.72 2.69 -17.13
N PHE A 316 -1.94 2.02 -17.97
CA PHE A 316 -0.63 1.50 -17.61
C PHE A 316 0.37 2.62 -17.36
N SER A 317 0.45 3.63 -18.24
CA SER A 317 1.30 4.82 -18.08
C SER A 317 0.98 5.56 -16.78
N PHE A 318 -0.29 5.78 -16.47
CA PHE A 318 -0.71 6.38 -15.20
C PHE A 318 -0.24 5.56 -14.00
N ALA A 319 -0.47 4.24 -14.01
CA ALA A 319 -0.03 3.36 -12.92
C ALA A 319 1.50 3.43 -12.73
N MET A 320 2.27 3.50 -13.82
CA MET A 320 3.73 3.66 -13.77
C MET A 320 4.14 5.02 -13.21
N ILE A 321 3.51 6.12 -13.62
CA ILE A 321 3.78 7.47 -13.09
C ILE A 321 3.60 7.50 -11.57
N VAL A 322 2.47 6.99 -11.07
CA VAL A 322 2.18 6.95 -9.62
C VAL A 322 3.16 6.03 -8.88
N PHE A 323 3.42 4.85 -9.43
CA PHE A 323 4.31 3.86 -8.82
C PHE A 323 5.75 4.39 -8.72
N ILE A 324 6.27 4.97 -9.79
CA ILE A 324 7.63 5.55 -9.81
C ILE A 324 7.71 6.73 -8.85
N SER A 325 6.74 7.64 -8.86
CA SER A 325 6.78 8.86 -8.06
C SER A 325 6.64 8.58 -6.56
N ILE A 326 5.69 7.74 -6.16
CA ILE A 326 5.38 7.49 -4.75
C ILE A 326 6.14 6.26 -4.23
N ASN A 327 5.99 5.10 -4.88
CA ASN A 327 6.52 3.85 -4.34
C ASN A 327 8.03 3.70 -4.54
N LEU A 328 8.59 4.18 -5.64
CA LEU A 328 10.03 4.11 -5.85
C LEU A 328 10.73 5.37 -5.37
N PHE A 329 10.46 6.53 -5.99
CA PHE A 329 11.23 7.74 -5.72
C PHE A 329 11.14 8.16 -4.24
N CYS A 330 9.93 8.33 -3.68
CA CYS A 330 9.81 8.79 -2.30
C CYS A 330 10.46 7.81 -1.31
N ASN A 331 10.21 6.49 -1.45
CA ASN A 331 10.73 5.50 -0.51
C ASN A 331 12.26 5.37 -0.62
N ILE A 332 12.82 5.41 -1.83
CA ILE A 332 14.28 5.38 -2.04
C ILE A 332 14.91 6.67 -1.52
N PHE A 333 14.44 7.81 -1.97
CA PHE A 333 15.02 9.10 -1.66
C PHE A 333 15.03 9.40 -0.16
N PHE A 334 13.87 9.34 0.49
CA PHE A 334 13.78 9.60 1.92
C PHE A 334 14.41 8.48 2.76
N GLY A 335 14.30 7.21 2.33
CA GLY A 335 14.96 6.10 3.00
C GLY A 335 16.47 6.26 3.05
N LEU A 336 17.10 6.58 1.92
CA LEU A 336 18.55 6.83 1.84
C LEU A 336 18.98 8.05 2.66
N ILE A 337 18.21 9.14 2.62
CA ILE A 337 18.48 10.32 3.46
C ILE A 337 18.53 9.91 4.94
N PHE A 338 17.55 9.16 5.45
CA PHE A 338 17.50 8.81 6.86
C PHE A 338 18.48 7.71 7.26
N ILE A 339 18.89 6.83 6.36
CA ILE A 339 20.02 5.90 6.60
C ILE A 339 21.31 6.67 6.91
N ILE A 340 21.52 7.81 6.25
CA ILE A 340 22.70 8.66 6.46
C ILE A 340 22.50 9.61 7.65
N LEU A 341 21.33 10.22 7.76
CA LEU A 341 21.05 11.32 8.70
C LEU A 341 20.97 10.83 10.17
N LEU A 342 20.28 9.71 10.44
CA LEU A 342 20.10 9.22 11.81
C LEU A 342 21.43 8.93 12.53
N PRO A 343 22.40 8.22 11.94
CA PRO A 343 23.71 8.01 12.59
C PRO A 343 24.45 9.32 12.85
N ILE A 344 24.37 10.33 11.96
CA ILE A 344 25.03 11.62 12.11
C ILE A 344 24.45 12.39 13.30
N ILE A 345 23.11 12.44 13.43
CA ILE A 345 22.42 13.09 14.55
C ILE A 345 22.84 12.48 15.89
N HIS A 346 22.90 11.14 15.96
CA HIS A 346 23.24 10.45 17.20
C HIS A 346 24.73 10.53 17.55
N LYS A 347 25.63 10.53 16.56
CA LYS A 347 27.07 10.74 16.81
C LYS A 347 27.35 12.12 17.41
N LYS A 348 26.62 13.15 16.96
CA LYS A 348 26.76 14.51 17.47
C LYS A 348 26.31 14.64 18.92
N ASN A 349 25.25 13.92 19.31
CA ASN A 349 24.73 13.88 20.68
C ASN A 349 25.71 13.21 21.66
N THR A 350 26.35 12.11 21.26
CA THR A 350 27.38 11.43 22.10
C THR A 350 28.61 12.30 22.33
N LEU A 351 29.03 13.09 21.37
CA LEU A 351 30.16 14.02 21.53
C LEU A 351 29.84 15.19 22.45
N ASN A 352 28.59 15.69 22.44
CA ASN A 352 28.15 16.79 23.33
C ASN A 352 27.99 16.34 24.80
N ILE A 353 27.67 15.05 25.04
CA ILE A 353 27.56 14.48 26.41
C ILE A 353 28.96 14.18 26.97
N ALA A 354 29.94 13.85 26.14
CA ALA A 354 31.32 13.60 26.57
C ALA A 354 32.14 14.89 26.75
N GLY A 355 31.66 16.05 26.35
CA GLY A 355 32.32 17.36 26.44
C GLY A 355 31.82 18.26 27.57
N ASN A 356 30.84 17.81 28.39
CA ASN A 356 30.39 18.41 29.65
C ASN A 356 30.77 17.52 30.82
#